data_3c8a8319247347475e2befb13c696202
#
_entry.id   3c8a8319247347475e2befb13c696202
#
_cell.length_a   1.000
_cell.length_b   1.000
_cell.length_c   1.000
_cell.angle_alpha   90.00
_cell.angle_beta   90.00
_cell.angle_gamma   90.00
#
_symmetry.space_group_name_H-M   'P 1'
#
loop_
_entity.id
_entity.type
_entity.pdbx_description
1 polymer ?
#
loop_
_entity_poly.entity_id
_entity_poly.type
_entity_poly.pdbx_seq_one_letter_code
_entity_poly.pdbx_strand_id
1 'polypeptide(L)'
;MKKNILIIGYGNIASRLHAILCKDSYKIYGISRSKKRGLKNFIKWDWLSKDLPNIQCNNFDSIIFIPKPTNSHQAGYQEGFLKSSENTFNFLEASKKIFYKKFITISSTGAYGLTTRHESYLDESSNIVPMFTEENPYPGDEVDLGQYIIRKYEQNQMRRYRNKLIILRLSGLYTSKPISKNHLHRATAAKIIKFFIENDFDFSSPEIFNCTEDASLFVGEKKSSYGNISNEKIKKLGFIFD
;
A
#
# COMPACT_ATOMS: atom_id res chain seq x y z
N MET A 1 -8.73 24.95 9.45
CA MET A 1 -7.80 24.07 10.23
C MET A 1 -7.03 23.18 9.27
N LYS A 2 -5.75 22.87 9.58
CA LYS A 2 -4.97 21.92 8.76
C LYS A 2 -5.48 20.50 8.98
N LYS A 3 -5.57 19.70 7.90
CA LYS A 3 -5.84 18.27 7.99
C LYS A 3 -4.61 17.54 8.55
N ASN A 4 -4.79 16.64 9.51
CA ASN A 4 -3.71 15.85 10.08
C ASN A 4 -3.55 14.54 9.31
N ILE A 5 -2.32 14.25 8.86
CA ILE A 5 -1.98 13.04 8.12
C ILE A 5 -0.92 12.25 8.88
N LEU A 6 -1.18 10.98 9.16
CA LEU A 6 -0.21 10.07 9.74
C LEU A 6 0.34 9.14 8.66
N ILE A 7 1.65 9.10 8.50
CA ILE A 7 2.33 8.20 7.56
C ILE A 7 3.18 7.21 8.35
N ILE A 8 2.80 5.94 8.31
CA ILE A 8 3.52 4.83 8.93
C ILE A 8 4.31 4.10 7.84
N GLY A 9 5.64 4.01 8.01
CA GLY A 9 6.55 3.56 6.96
C GLY A 9 7.08 4.71 6.12
N TYR A 10 7.66 5.72 6.78
CA TYR A 10 8.15 6.93 6.12
C TYR A 10 9.44 6.66 5.32
N GLY A 11 9.28 6.16 4.09
CA GLY A 11 10.32 5.85 3.11
C GLY A 11 10.29 6.77 1.89
N ASN A 12 10.75 6.27 0.73
CA ASN A 12 10.86 7.05 -0.51
C ASN A 12 9.51 7.58 -1.02
N ILE A 13 8.46 6.73 -1.07
CA ILE A 13 7.11 7.17 -1.50
C ILE A 13 6.58 8.23 -0.52
N ALA A 14 6.71 8.00 0.78
CA ALA A 14 6.26 8.93 1.81
C ALA A 14 6.95 10.29 1.72
N SER A 15 8.26 10.33 1.44
CA SER A 15 8.97 11.61 1.27
C SER A 15 8.53 12.38 0.03
N ARG A 16 8.20 11.68 -1.07
CA ARG A 16 7.63 12.28 -2.28
C ARG A 16 6.22 12.80 -2.04
N LEU A 17 5.39 12.02 -1.33
CA LEU A 17 4.06 12.45 -0.91
C LEU A 17 4.13 13.72 -0.05
N HIS A 18 5.00 13.74 0.94
CA HIS A 18 5.21 14.92 1.79
C HIS A 18 5.63 16.16 0.98
N ALA A 19 6.46 15.98 -0.04
CA ALA A 19 6.92 17.10 -0.87
C ALA A 19 5.78 17.74 -1.71
N ILE A 20 4.78 16.96 -2.10
CA ILE A 20 3.66 17.43 -2.95
C ILE A 20 2.40 17.80 -2.14
N LEU A 21 2.34 17.50 -0.84
CA LEU A 21 1.27 17.96 0.02
C LEU A 21 1.49 19.41 0.45
N CYS A 22 0.48 20.25 0.25
CA CYS A 22 0.56 21.67 0.62
C CYS A 22 0.73 21.86 2.13
N LYS A 23 1.79 22.51 2.57
CA LYS A 23 2.13 22.72 3.99
C LYS A 23 1.10 23.57 4.73
N ASP A 24 0.36 24.40 4.02
CA ASP A 24 -0.69 25.24 4.63
C ASP A 24 -1.96 24.49 4.88
N SER A 25 -2.22 23.44 4.13
CA SER A 25 -3.42 22.59 4.23
C SER A 25 -3.22 21.35 5.12
N TYR A 26 -1.97 20.88 5.28
CA TYR A 26 -1.68 19.61 5.95
C TYR A 26 -0.65 19.73 7.06
N LYS A 27 -0.87 18.98 8.14
CA LYS A 27 0.12 18.70 9.19
C LYS A 27 0.47 17.21 9.13
N ILE A 28 1.73 16.93 8.76
CA ILE A 28 2.18 15.57 8.49
C ILE A 28 2.96 15.04 9.69
N TYR A 29 2.55 13.87 10.16
CA TYR A 29 3.23 13.07 11.17
C TYR A 29 3.81 11.84 10.47
N GLY A 30 5.06 11.53 10.71
CA GLY A 30 5.70 10.40 10.05
C GLY A 30 6.40 9.47 11.03
N ILE A 31 6.09 8.19 10.89
CA ILE A 31 6.66 7.12 11.69
C ILE A 31 7.71 6.36 10.88
N SER A 32 8.92 6.21 11.43
CA SER A 32 9.94 5.30 10.90
C SER A 32 11.00 4.96 11.95
N ARG A 33 11.82 3.95 11.67
CA ARG A 33 12.93 3.50 12.55
C ARG A 33 14.02 4.56 12.73
N SER A 34 14.28 5.35 11.68
CA SER A 34 15.32 6.37 11.68
C SER A 34 14.75 7.75 11.37
N LYS A 35 15.30 8.79 12.03
CA LYS A 35 14.90 10.19 11.79
C LYS A 35 15.02 10.56 10.30
N LYS A 36 14.04 11.30 9.79
CA LYS A 36 14.01 11.78 8.41
C LYS A 36 14.21 13.29 8.36
N ARG A 37 15.12 13.72 7.48
CA ARG A 37 15.39 15.15 7.25
C ARG A 37 14.12 15.86 6.77
N GLY A 38 13.83 17.03 7.31
CA GLY A 38 12.70 17.87 6.92
C GLY A 38 11.34 17.46 7.49
N LEU A 39 11.22 16.33 8.21
CA LEU A 39 10.00 15.92 8.87
C LEU A 39 9.93 16.49 10.28
N LYS A 40 9.06 17.50 10.50
CA LYS A 40 8.93 18.21 11.78
C LYS A 40 8.30 17.32 12.85
N ASN A 41 7.20 16.62 12.54
CA ASN A 41 6.50 15.74 13.48
C ASN A 41 6.96 14.29 13.25
N PHE A 42 8.20 14.02 13.58
CA PHE A 42 8.81 12.70 13.46
C PHE A 42 8.56 11.89 14.72
N ILE A 43 8.13 10.63 14.53
CA ILE A 43 7.93 9.66 15.59
C ILE A 43 8.85 8.46 15.30
N LYS A 44 9.77 8.19 16.22
CA LYS A 44 10.63 7.00 16.10
C LYS A 44 9.87 5.78 16.55
N TRP A 45 9.75 4.81 15.67
CA TRP A 45 9.18 3.51 16.00
C TRP A 45 9.67 2.44 15.03
N ASP A 46 10.00 1.29 15.59
CA ASP A 46 10.16 0.06 14.83
C ASP A 46 8.89 -0.76 14.96
N TRP A 47 8.13 -0.87 13.88
CA TRP A 47 6.89 -1.64 13.85
C TRP A 47 7.07 -3.14 14.09
N LEU A 48 8.31 -3.65 14.14
CA LEU A 48 8.61 -5.03 14.52
C LEU A 48 8.87 -5.17 16.03
N SER A 49 9.05 -4.05 16.75
CA SER A 49 9.18 -4.07 18.21
C SER A 49 7.81 -4.24 18.89
N LYS A 50 7.86 -4.66 20.17
CA LYS A 50 6.66 -4.73 21.01
C LYS A 50 6.27 -3.37 21.61
N ASP A 51 7.20 -2.39 21.61
CA ASP A 51 6.95 -1.08 22.16
C ASP A 51 5.99 -0.30 21.27
N LEU A 52 5.08 0.44 21.89
CA LEU A 52 4.14 1.30 21.17
C LEU A 52 4.76 2.70 21.00
N PRO A 53 4.53 3.35 19.83
CA PRO A 53 5.02 4.70 19.62
C PRO A 53 4.23 5.70 20.48
N ASN A 54 4.92 6.69 21.04
CA ASN A 54 4.25 7.81 21.69
C ASN A 54 3.85 8.85 20.63
N ILE A 55 2.55 9.08 20.50
CA ILE A 55 1.98 10.05 19.56
C ILE A 55 1.12 11.08 20.31
N GLN A 56 1.43 12.35 20.10
CA GLN A 56 0.70 13.44 20.76
C GLN A 56 -0.62 13.81 20.08
N CYS A 57 -0.71 13.54 18.77
CA CYS A 57 -1.93 13.79 18.00
C CYS A 57 -2.79 12.53 17.99
N ASN A 58 -4.08 12.69 18.24
CA ASN A 58 -5.02 11.58 18.30
C ASN A 58 -6.18 11.68 17.29
N ASN A 59 -6.17 12.70 16.44
CA ASN A 59 -7.20 12.87 15.41
C ASN A 59 -6.55 13.09 14.04
N PHE A 60 -6.79 12.16 13.13
CA PHE A 60 -6.24 12.17 11.78
C PHE A 60 -7.34 12.15 10.73
N ASP A 61 -7.18 12.96 9.69
CA ASP A 61 -8.04 12.85 8.51
C ASP A 61 -7.71 11.62 7.69
N SER A 62 -6.41 11.29 7.59
CA SER A 62 -5.98 10.06 6.92
C SER A 62 -4.79 9.43 7.62
N ILE A 63 -4.79 8.10 7.68
CA ILE A 63 -3.62 7.29 8.03
C ILE A 63 -3.15 6.59 6.76
N ILE A 64 -1.86 6.71 6.43
CA ILE A 64 -1.23 6.05 5.30
C ILE A 64 -0.25 5.01 5.83
N PHE A 65 -0.47 3.75 5.52
CA PHE A 65 0.41 2.66 5.89
C PHE A 65 1.15 2.13 4.66
N ILE A 66 2.49 2.23 4.70
CA ILE A 66 3.37 1.86 3.58
C ILE A 66 4.29 0.72 4.03
N PRO A 67 3.79 -0.53 4.08
CA PRO A 67 4.61 -1.69 4.40
C PRO A 67 5.59 -1.99 3.27
N LYS A 68 6.63 -2.69 3.60
CA LYS A 68 7.56 -3.27 2.62
C LYS A 68 8.23 -4.50 3.20
N PRO A 69 8.64 -5.47 2.38
CA PRO A 69 9.45 -6.58 2.85
C PRO A 69 10.73 -6.07 3.53
N THR A 70 11.18 -6.73 4.57
CA THR A 70 12.47 -6.42 5.23
C THR A 70 13.65 -6.95 4.41
N ASN A 71 13.42 -8.02 3.66
CA ASN A 71 14.33 -8.62 2.66
C ASN A 71 13.50 -9.33 1.58
N SER A 72 14.16 -9.94 0.59
CA SER A 72 13.52 -10.63 -0.53
C SER A 72 13.02 -12.05 -0.22
N HIS A 73 13.30 -12.57 0.97
CA HIS A 73 12.86 -13.91 1.38
C HIS A 73 11.47 -13.88 2.01
N GLN A 74 10.86 -15.05 2.13
CA GLN A 74 9.54 -15.23 2.74
C GLN A 74 9.43 -14.57 4.12
N ALA A 75 10.43 -14.80 4.99
CA ALA A 75 10.46 -14.20 6.32
C ALA A 75 10.37 -12.67 6.27
N GLY A 76 11.06 -12.06 5.31
CA GLY A 76 11.01 -10.61 5.12
C GLY A 76 9.64 -10.10 4.68
N TYR A 77 8.92 -10.86 3.87
CA TYR A 77 7.52 -10.55 3.53
C TYR A 77 6.58 -10.72 4.73
N GLN A 78 6.73 -11.79 5.51
CA GLN A 78 5.95 -12.00 6.73
C GLN A 78 6.15 -10.86 7.73
N GLU A 79 7.40 -10.46 7.98
CA GLU A 79 7.72 -9.33 8.86
C GLU A 79 7.16 -8.01 8.31
N GLY A 80 7.46 -7.73 7.05
CA GLY A 80 7.19 -6.44 6.42
C GLY A 80 5.72 -6.19 6.13
N PHE A 81 4.90 -7.22 5.93
CA PHE A 81 3.47 -7.11 5.66
C PHE A 81 2.60 -7.60 6.82
N LEU A 82 2.79 -8.83 7.31
CA LEU A 82 1.87 -9.40 8.30
C LEU A 82 2.15 -8.84 9.69
N LYS A 83 3.39 -9.00 10.19
CA LYS A 83 3.74 -8.57 11.55
C LYS A 83 3.68 -7.06 11.70
N SER A 84 4.19 -6.30 10.73
CA SER A 84 4.13 -4.84 10.77
C SER A 84 2.71 -4.31 10.78
N SER A 85 1.79 -4.93 10.01
CA SER A 85 0.39 -4.53 9.97
C SER A 85 -0.37 -4.91 11.23
N GLU A 86 -0.03 -6.05 11.84
CA GLU A 86 -0.58 -6.46 13.13
C GLU A 86 -0.18 -5.48 14.22
N ASN A 87 1.11 -5.17 14.32
CA ASN A 87 1.61 -4.21 15.31
C ASN A 87 1.04 -2.80 15.08
N THR A 88 0.87 -2.38 13.81
CA THR A 88 0.21 -1.12 13.48
C THR A 88 -1.25 -1.10 13.93
N PHE A 89 -1.99 -2.18 13.71
CA PHE A 89 -3.36 -2.32 14.17
C PHE A 89 -3.44 -2.29 15.70
N ASN A 90 -2.59 -3.06 16.38
CA ASN A 90 -2.52 -3.08 17.84
C ASN A 90 -2.18 -1.71 18.43
N PHE A 91 -1.30 -0.95 17.79
CA PHE A 91 -0.99 0.42 18.17
C PHE A 91 -2.23 1.33 18.07
N LEU A 92 -2.96 1.26 16.96
CA LEU A 92 -4.16 2.09 16.75
C LEU A 92 -5.28 1.71 17.73
N GLU A 93 -5.49 0.42 17.98
CA GLU A 93 -6.50 -0.09 18.92
C GLU A 93 -6.14 0.19 20.40
N ALA A 94 -4.89 -0.09 20.80
CA ALA A 94 -4.43 0.14 22.17
C ALA A 94 -4.57 1.62 22.58
N SER A 95 -4.40 2.49 21.61
CA SER A 95 -4.51 3.93 21.85
C SER A 95 -5.94 4.39 22.06
N LYS A 96 -7.00 3.57 21.83
CA LYS A 96 -8.46 3.86 21.93
C LYS A 96 -8.90 5.34 21.73
N LYS A 97 -7.92 6.22 21.57
CA LYS A 97 -8.03 7.67 21.42
C LYS A 97 -7.62 8.12 20.02
N ILE A 98 -7.11 7.23 19.17
CA ILE A 98 -6.72 7.58 17.80
C ILE A 98 -7.95 7.44 16.90
N PHE A 99 -8.44 8.58 16.45
CA PHE A 99 -9.54 8.68 15.51
C PHE A 99 -8.99 8.97 14.11
N TYR A 100 -9.59 8.35 13.09
CA TYR A 100 -9.26 8.64 11.70
C TYR A 100 -10.48 8.40 10.81
N LYS A 101 -10.56 9.18 9.73
CA LYS A 101 -11.65 9.07 8.75
C LYS A 101 -11.33 8.01 7.69
N LYS A 102 -10.05 7.89 7.29
CA LYS A 102 -9.59 7.14 6.14
C LYS A 102 -8.29 6.40 6.45
N PHE A 103 -8.21 5.15 6.05
CA PHE A 103 -7.00 4.32 6.15
C PHE A 103 -6.57 3.87 4.74
N ILE A 104 -5.48 4.42 4.24
CA ILE A 104 -4.92 4.09 2.93
C ILE A 104 -3.73 3.16 3.16
N THR A 105 -3.75 1.99 2.55
CA THR A 105 -2.64 1.05 2.67
C THR A 105 -2.09 0.66 1.32
N ILE A 106 -0.76 0.48 1.30
CA ILE A 106 -0.05 0.05 0.11
C ILE A 106 0.02 -1.47 0.09
N SER A 107 -0.33 -2.03 -1.05
CA SER A 107 -0.18 -3.43 -1.41
C SER A 107 0.58 -3.54 -2.73
N SER A 108 0.54 -4.70 -3.36
CA SER A 108 1.22 -4.99 -4.60
C SER A 108 0.30 -5.74 -5.57
N THR A 109 0.46 -5.46 -6.87
CA THR A 109 -0.14 -6.29 -7.92
C THR A 109 0.37 -7.73 -7.92
N GLY A 110 1.42 -8.03 -7.15
CA GLY A 110 1.82 -9.40 -6.82
C GLY A 110 0.73 -10.23 -6.15
N ALA A 111 -0.34 -9.61 -5.61
CA ALA A 111 -1.52 -10.32 -5.10
C ALA A 111 -2.22 -11.20 -6.16
N TYR A 112 -2.06 -10.91 -7.45
CA TYR A 112 -2.61 -11.72 -8.54
C TYR A 112 -1.91 -13.08 -8.68
N GLY A 113 -0.65 -13.17 -8.33
CA GLY A 113 0.09 -14.41 -8.31
C GLY A 113 0.48 -14.95 -9.69
N LEU A 114 1.13 -16.12 -9.68
CA LEU A 114 1.58 -16.80 -10.89
C LEU A 114 0.45 -17.50 -11.64
N THR A 115 -0.66 -17.80 -10.97
CA THR A 115 -1.83 -18.48 -11.55
C THR A 115 -2.52 -17.68 -12.65
N THR A 116 -2.31 -16.35 -12.67
CA THR A 116 -2.88 -15.43 -13.66
C THR A 116 -1.96 -15.16 -14.86
N ARG A 117 -0.85 -15.90 -15.01
CA ARG A 117 0.12 -15.69 -16.10
C ARG A 117 -0.49 -15.82 -17.50
N HIS A 118 -1.55 -16.59 -17.62
CA HIS A 118 -2.21 -16.85 -18.90
C HIS A 118 -3.34 -15.85 -19.19
N GLU A 119 -3.74 -15.05 -18.23
CA GLU A 119 -4.77 -14.04 -18.44
C GLU A 119 -4.15 -12.83 -19.15
N SER A 120 -4.79 -12.41 -20.26
CA SER A 120 -4.35 -11.25 -21.04
C SER A 120 -4.62 -9.93 -20.35
N TYR A 121 -5.54 -9.90 -19.39
CA TYR A 121 -6.02 -8.71 -18.71
C TYR A 121 -6.44 -9.02 -17.27
N LEU A 122 -6.02 -8.19 -16.33
CA LEU A 122 -6.28 -8.32 -14.90
C LEU A 122 -6.84 -7.01 -14.33
N ASP A 123 -7.96 -7.09 -13.68
CA ASP A 123 -8.56 -5.99 -12.92
C ASP A 123 -8.82 -6.40 -11.46
N GLU A 124 -9.44 -5.52 -10.67
CA GLU A 124 -9.70 -5.76 -9.26
C GLU A 124 -10.73 -6.87 -8.99
N SER A 125 -11.52 -7.25 -10.01
CA SER A 125 -12.48 -8.37 -9.97
C SER A 125 -11.86 -9.71 -10.37
N SER A 126 -10.67 -9.69 -10.99
CA SER A 126 -9.97 -10.89 -11.45
C SER A 126 -9.65 -11.82 -10.29
N ASN A 127 -9.68 -13.12 -10.57
CA ASN A 127 -9.34 -14.13 -9.59
C ASN A 127 -7.94 -13.90 -9.01
N ILE A 128 -7.85 -14.00 -7.71
CA ILE A 128 -6.61 -13.86 -6.97
C ILE A 128 -6.21 -15.26 -6.52
N VAL A 129 -4.91 -15.47 -6.31
CA VAL A 129 -4.38 -16.73 -5.76
C VAL A 129 -5.24 -17.17 -4.58
N PRO A 130 -5.78 -18.41 -4.59
CA PRO A 130 -6.59 -18.93 -3.50
C PRO A 130 -5.84 -18.84 -2.17
N MET A 131 -6.57 -18.55 -1.09
CA MET A 131 -5.99 -18.70 0.25
C MET A 131 -5.78 -20.16 0.54
N PHE A 132 -4.63 -20.49 1.10
CA PHE A 132 -4.43 -21.80 1.68
C PHE A 132 -5.17 -21.89 3.01
N THR A 133 -5.84 -22.98 3.21
CA THR A 133 -6.50 -23.36 4.45
C THR A 133 -5.87 -24.65 4.98
N GLU A 134 -6.26 -25.08 6.18
CA GLU A 134 -5.85 -26.40 6.71
C GLU A 134 -6.34 -27.54 5.81
N GLU A 135 -7.50 -27.34 5.16
CA GLU A 135 -8.12 -28.31 4.24
C GLU A 135 -7.46 -28.29 2.84
N ASN A 136 -6.82 -27.17 2.49
CA ASN A 136 -6.09 -27.02 1.23
C ASN A 136 -4.71 -26.42 1.53
N PRO A 137 -3.78 -27.28 2.01
CA PRO A 137 -2.45 -26.83 2.41
C PRO A 137 -1.63 -26.36 1.20
N TYR A 138 -0.62 -25.57 1.48
CA TYR A 138 0.31 -25.04 0.51
C TYR A 138 0.86 -26.14 -0.45
N PRO A 139 0.78 -25.96 -1.77
CA PRO A 139 1.13 -27.00 -2.75
C PRO A 139 2.65 -27.22 -2.97
N GLY A 140 3.52 -26.81 -2.02
CA GLY A 140 4.96 -27.03 -2.08
C GLY A 140 5.77 -25.84 -2.57
N ASP A 141 7.02 -26.06 -2.90
CA ASP A 141 8.05 -25.03 -3.16
C ASP A 141 7.85 -24.21 -4.45
N GLU A 142 6.91 -24.57 -5.31
CA GLU A 142 6.69 -23.95 -6.61
C GLU A 142 5.84 -22.67 -6.58
N VAL A 143 5.20 -22.38 -5.45
CA VAL A 143 4.34 -21.18 -5.32
C VAL A 143 5.12 -20.05 -4.67
N ASP A 144 5.05 -18.86 -5.27
CA ASP A 144 5.63 -17.65 -4.70
C ASP A 144 4.90 -17.26 -3.41
N LEU A 145 5.44 -17.68 -2.28
CA LEU A 145 4.94 -17.38 -0.94
C LEU A 145 4.78 -15.88 -0.68
N GLY A 146 5.57 -15.04 -1.35
CA GLY A 146 5.42 -13.58 -1.25
C GLY A 146 4.04 -13.13 -1.69
N GLN A 147 3.48 -13.73 -2.72
CA GLN A 147 2.14 -13.41 -3.25
C GLN A 147 1.03 -13.83 -2.27
N TYR A 148 1.17 -15.01 -1.69
CA TYR A 148 0.24 -15.49 -0.65
C TYR A 148 0.26 -14.58 0.58
N ILE A 149 1.45 -14.15 1.02
CA ILE A 149 1.58 -13.24 2.15
C ILE A 149 0.91 -11.90 1.86
N ILE A 150 1.09 -11.34 0.66
CA ILE A 150 0.42 -10.11 0.24
C ILE A 150 -1.10 -10.30 0.27
N ARG A 151 -1.59 -11.42 -0.21
CA ARG A 151 -3.01 -11.76 -0.21
C ARG A 151 -3.59 -11.84 1.20
N LYS A 152 -2.92 -12.56 2.09
CA LYS A 152 -3.28 -12.66 3.50
C LYS A 152 -3.25 -11.30 4.20
N TYR A 153 -2.25 -10.49 3.87
CA TYR A 153 -2.16 -9.11 4.33
C TYR A 153 -3.40 -8.31 3.95
N GLU A 154 -3.79 -8.26 2.68
CA GLU A 154 -4.97 -7.52 2.22
C GLU A 154 -6.24 -7.95 2.94
N GLN A 155 -6.47 -9.25 3.10
CA GLN A 155 -7.64 -9.77 3.82
C GLN A 155 -7.65 -9.33 5.29
N ASN A 156 -6.49 -9.34 5.95
CA ASN A 156 -6.38 -8.84 7.32
C ASN A 156 -6.72 -7.35 7.40
N GLN A 157 -6.28 -6.55 6.43
CA GLN A 157 -6.62 -5.13 6.38
C GLN A 157 -8.14 -4.92 6.19
N MET A 158 -8.77 -5.66 5.27
CA MET A 158 -10.22 -5.57 5.02
C MET A 158 -11.04 -5.87 6.28
N ARG A 159 -10.67 -6.90 7.04
CA ARG A 159 -11.35 -7.25 8.30
C ARG A 159 -11.19 -6.18 9.37
N ARG A 160 -10.00 -5.54 9.45
CA ARG A 160 -9.65 -4.56 10.50
C ARG A 160 -10.26 -3.19 10.25
N TYR A 161 -10.16 -2.67 9.04
CA TYR A 161 -10.46 -1.27 8.76
C TYR A 161 -11.79 -1.04 8.02
N ARG A 162 -12.38 -2.09 7.49
CA ARG A 162 -13.73 -2.10 6.88
C ARG A 162 -13.91 -0.94 5.88
N ASN A 163 -15.03 -0.22 5.94
CA ASN A 163 -15.38 0.88 5.03
C ASN A 163 -14.44 2.08 5.04
N LYS A 164 -13.51 2.17 5.99
CA LYS A 164 -12.47 3.22 6.00
C LYS A 164 -11.25 2.86 5.13
N LEU A 165 -11.19 1.64 4.61
CA LEU A 165 -10.01 1.10 3.96
C LEU A 165 -9.98 1.36 2.46
N ILE A 166 -8.82 1.86 2.01
CA ILE A 166 -8.42 1.92 0.60
C ILE A 166 -7.11 1.15 0.46
N ILE A 167 -7.11 0.11 -0.39
CA ILE A 167 -5.93 -0.68 -0.72
C ILE A 167 -5.42 -0.25 -2.10
N LEU A 168 -4.16 0.17 -2.18
CA LEU A 168 -3.51 0.54 -3.42
C LEU A 168 -2.51 -0.56 -3.81
N ARG A 169 -2.84 -1.38 -4.81
CA ARG A 169 -1.95 -2.39 -5.38
C ARG A 169 -0.98 -1.72 -6.34
N LEU A 170 0.22 -1.42 -5.88
CA LEU A 170 1.24 -0.81 -6.73
C LEU A 170 1.90 -1.86 -7.62
N SER A 171 2.06 -1.54 -8.90
CA SER A 171 2.87 -2.31 -9.85
C SER A 171 4.37 -2.10 -9.64
N GLY A 172 5.21 -2.69 -10.48
CA GLY A 172 6.66 -2.60 -10.39
C GLY A 172 7.18 -1.16 -10.29
N LEU A 173 7.64 -0.76 -9.09
CA LEU A 173 8.05 0.60 -8.82
C LEU A 173 9.40 0.95 -9.47
N TYR A 174 9.44 2.05 -10.19
CA TYR A 174 10.67 2.55 -10.82
C TYR A 174 10.91 4.04 -10.49
N THR A 175 12.11 4.54 -10.84
CA THR A 175 12.52 5.93 -10.68
C THR A 175 13.02 6.54 -12.00
N SER A 176 13.77 5.79 -12.80
CA SER A 176 14.35 6.26 -14.06
C SER A 176 13.77 5.54 -15.28
N LYS A 177 13.71 4.22 -15.25
CA LYS A 177 13.19 3.37 -16.34
C LYS A 177 12.28 2.31 -15.81
N PRO A 178 11.11 2.07 -16.43
CA PRO A 178 10.28 0.90 -16.15
C PRO A 178 11.00 -0.37 -16.62
N ILE A 179 10.86 -1.46 -15.87
CA ILE A 179 11.48 -2.76 -16.16
C ILE A 179 10.48 -3.79 -16.69
N SER A 180 9.20 -3.49 -16.66
CA SER A 180 8.12 -4.36 -17.14
C SER A 180 6.92 -3.54 -17.60
N LYS A 181 5.99 -4.18 -18.33
CA LYS A 181 4.74 -3.52 -18.77
C LYS A 181 3.90 -3.01 -17.59
N ASN A 182 3.81 -3.81 -16.51
CA ASN A 182 3.11 -3.40 -15.31
C ASN A 182 4.09 -2.64 -14.41
N HIS A 183 4.10 -1.34 -14.53
CA HIS A 183 5.04 -0.45 -13.86
C HIS A 183 4.33 0.78 -13.28
N LEU A 184 4.98 1.42 -12.33
CA LEU A 184 4.50 2.65 -11.72
C LEU A 184 5.67 3.51 -11.28
N HIS A 185 5.75 4.74 -11.75
CA HIS A 185 6.75 5.68 -11.27
C HIS A 185 6.47 6.04 -9.81
N ARG A 186 7.53 6.14 -9.00
CA ARG A 186 7.37 6.45 -7.57
C ARG A 186 6.75 7.81 -7.28
N ALA A 187 6.89 8.78 -8.19
CA ALA A 187 6.20 10.06 -8.06
C ALA A 187 4.70 9.91 -8.34
N THR A 188 4.33 9.12 -9.36
CA THR A 188 2.92 8.79 -9.67
C THR A 188 2.27 8.06 -8.51
N ALA A 189 2.98 7.11 -7.85
CA ALA A 189 2.48 6.47 -6.64
C ALA A 189 2.16 7.49 -5.53
N ALA A 190 3.01 8.50 -5.34
CA ALA A 190 2.74 9.58 -4.39
C ALA A 190 1.55 10.45 -4.80
N LYS A 191 1.38 10.76 -6.11
CA LYS A 191 0.23 11.50 -6.64
C LYS A 191 -1.09 10.72 -6.41
N ILE A 192 -1.08 9.41 -6.61
CA ILE A 192 -2.25 8.54 -6.35
C ILE A 192 -2.63 8.62 -4.86
N ILE A 193 -1.68 8.49 -3.94
CA ILE A 193 -1.97 8.60 -2.51
C ILE A 193 -2.54 9.98 -2.19
N LYS A 194 -1.95 11.05 -2.73
CA LYS A 194 -2.46 12.42 -2.59
C LYS A 194 -3.89 12.54 -3.09
N PHE A 195 -4.23 11.98 -4.24
CA PHE A 195 -5.57 11.97 -4.81
C PHE A 195 -6.60 11.38 -3.81
N PHE A 196 -6.30 10.26 -3.18
CA PHE A 196 -7.18 9.68 -2.17
C PHE A 196 -7.21 10.45 -0.83
N ILE A 197 -6.19 11.22 -0.51
CA ILE A 197 -6.20 12.12 0.65
C ILE A 197 -7.11 13.32 0.40
N GLU A 198 -7.08 13.89 -0.80
CA GLU A 198 -7.76 15.15 -1.14
C GLU A 198 -9.24 14.97 -1.47
N ASN A 199 -9.60 13.83 -2.01
CA ASN A 199 -10.97 13.53 -2.41
C ASN A 199 -11.66 12.65 -1.36
N ASP A 200 -12.84 13.07 -0.92
CA ASP A 200 -13.65 12.33 0.03
C ASP A 200 -14.63 11.44 -0.76
N PHE A 201 -14.20 10.20 -1.00
CA PHE A 201 -15.04 9.16 -1.57
C PHE A 201 -15.81 8.46 -0.45
N ASP A 202 -17.12 8.29 -0.65
CA ASP A 202 -17.97 7.53 0.27
C ASP A 202 -18.06 6.07 -0.20
N PHE A 203 -17.20 5.24 0.34
CA PHE A 203 -17.19 3.81 0.05
C PHE A 203 -17.93 3.04 1.15
N SER A 204 -18.92 2.24 0.78
CA SER A 204 -19.67 1.38 1.71
C SER A 204 -18.89 0.15 2.19
N SER A 205 -17.82 -0.20 1.49
CA SER A 205 -16.97 -1.38 1.73
C SER A 205 -15.49 -1.03 1.54
N PRO A 206 -14.56 -1.91 1.95
CA PRO A 206 -13.15 -1.79 1.58
C PRO A 206 -12.99 -1.72 0.07
N GLU A 207 -12.17 -0.77 -0.40
CA GLU A 207 -11.92 -0.60 -1.82
C GLU A 207 -10.48 -0.90 -2.20
N ILE A 208 -10.31 -1.58 -3.33
CA ILE A 208 -9.01 -1.94 -3.90
C ILE A 208 -8.88 -1.25 -5.25
N PHE A 209 -7.68 -0.70 -5.51
CA PHE A 209 -7.33 -0.07 -6.77
C PHE A 209 -5.99 -0.57 -7.28
N ASN A 210 -5.94 -1.00 -8.52
CA ASN A 210 -4.70 -1.24 -9.22
C ASN A 210 -4.04 0.09 -9.61
N CYS A 211 -2.78 0.22 -9.27
CA CYS A 211 -1.99 1.40 -9.53
C CYS A 211 -0.85 1.03 -10.47
N THR A 212 -1.07 1.19 -11.75
CA THR A 212 -0.12 0.93 -12.84
C THR A 212 -0.23 2.04 -13.88
N GLU A 213 0.86 2.43 -14.50
CA GLU A 213 0.86 3.32 -15.66
C GLU A 213 0.42 2.55 -16.92
N ASP A 214 0.03 3.28 -17.96
CA ASP A 214 -0.43 2.65 -19.18
C ASP A 214 0.70 1.87 -19.86
N ALA A 215 0.41 0.65 -20.29
CA ALA A 215 1.40 -0.24 -20.90
C ALA A 215 2.02 0.34 -22.19
N SER A 216 1.31 1.26 -22.87
CA SER A 216 1.80 1.98 -24.04
C SER A 216 3.03 2.87 -23.76
N LEU A 217 3.24 3.25 -22.50
CA LEU A 217 4.43 4.03 -22.09
C LEU A 217 5.68 3.15 -21.93
N PHE A 218 5.53 1.83 -22.01
CA PHE A 218 6.64 0.91 -21.89
C PHE A 218 7.29 0.65 -23.24
N VAL A 219 8.52 1.10 -23.42
CA VAL A 219 9.36 0.79 -24.59
C VAL A 219 10.40 -0.27 -24.19
N GLY A 220 10.12 -1.54 -24.48
CA GLY A 220 11.05 -2.65 -24.20
C GLY A 220 10.43 -4.02 -24.42
N GLU A 221 11.29 -5.03 -24.59
CA GLU A 221 10.88 -6.41 -24.90
C GLU A 221 10.57 -7.28 -23.67
N LYS A 222 10.85 -6.82 -22.45
CA LYS A 222 10.60 -7.63 -21.25
C LYS A 222 9.11 -7.84 -21.05
N LYS A 223 8.65 -9.04 -21.40
CA LYS A 223 7.30 -9.51 -21.07
C LYS A 223 7.12 -9.47 -19.56
N SER A 224 6.05 -8.85 -19.10
CA SER A 224 5.60 -9.03 -17.73
C SER A 224 5.37 -10.53 -17.50
N SER A 225 5.70 -11.02 -16.32
CA SER A 225 5.32 -12.36 -15.89
C SER A 225 3.81 -12.52 -15.66
N TYR A 226 3.06 -11.43 -15.75
CA TYR A 226 1.61 -11.36 -15.59
C TYR A 226 0.97 -10.73 -16.84
N GLY A 227 -0.35 -10.90 -17.00
CA GLY A 227 -1.16 -10.18 -17.97
C GLY A 227 -1.11 -8.66 -17.77
N ASN A 228 -1.76 -7.91 -18.64
CA ASN A 228 -1.86 -6.46 -18.50
C ASN A 228 -2.77 -6.13 -17.31
N ILE A 229 -2.25 -5.38 -16.36
CA ILE A 229 -3.01 -4.95 -15.19
C ILE A 229 -3.75 -3.66 -15.55
N SER A 230 -5.05 -3.66 -15.30
CA SER A 230 -5.92 -2.52 -15.55
C SER A 230 -5.78 -1.44 -14.48
N ASN A 231 -5.79 -0.18 -14.90
CA ASN A 231 -5.90 0.99 -14.04
C ASN A 231 -7.24 1.73 -14.25
N GLU A 232 -8.18 1.12 -14.95
CA GLU A 232 -9.43 1.76 -15.35
C GLU A 232 -10.32 2.15 -14.16
N LYS A 233 -10.27 1.38 -13.07
CA LYS A 233 -11.07 1.69 -11.88
C LYS A 233 -10.67 3.02 -11.25
N ILE A 234 -9.38 3.29 -11.12
CA ILE A 234 -8.90 4.57 -10.56
C ILE A 234 -9.09 5.74 -11.54
N LYS A 235 -8.98 5.49 -12.87
CA LYS A 235 -9.29 6.48 -13.91
C LYS A 235 -10.75 6.90 -13.87
N LYS A 236 -11.68 5.96 -13.68
CA LYS A 236 -13.12 6.25 -13.52
C LYS A 236 -13.42 7.15 -12.33
N LEU A 237 -12.58 7.17 -11.29
CA LEU A 237 -12.69 8.13 -10.20
C LEU A 237 -12.12 9.53 -10.56
N GLY A 238 -11.52 9.69 -11.73
CA GLY A 238 -10.96 10.96 -12.20
C GLY A 238 -9.44 11.10 -12.01
N PHE A 239 -8.72 10.04 -11.64
CA PHE A 239 -7.25 10.11 -11.60
C PHE A 239 -6.68 10.08 -13.02
N ILE A 240 -5.77 11.02 -13.32
CA ILE A 240 -5.07 11.11 -14.60
C ILE A 240 -3.62 10.68 -14.41
N PHE A 241 -3.20 9.70 -15.21
CA PHE A 241 -1.80 9.30 -15.32
C PHE A 241 -1.07 10.21 -16.31
N ASP A 242 -0.04 10.90 -15.84
CA ASP A 242 0.81 11.85 -16.58
C ASP A 242 2.29 11.53 -16.41
#